data_c319e4550c67c9e5be8b280dc5388e21
#
_entry.id   c319e4550c67c9e5be8b280dc5388e21
#
_cell.length_a   1.000
_cell.length_b   1.000
_cell.length_c   1.000
_cell.angle_alpha   90.00
_cell.angle_beta   90.00
_cell.angle_gamma   90.00
#
_symmetry.space_group_name_H-M   'P 1'
#
loop_
_entity.id
_entity.type
_entity.pdbx_description
1 polymer ?
#
loop_
_entity_poly.entity_id
_entity_poly.type
_entity_poly.pdbx_seq_one_letter_code
_entity_poly.pdbx_strand_id
1 'polypeptide(L)'
;MAKSILITGASGGIGSEIAIQASQKGYKVGLLDLNKEVLEEFESKIPNSVALPTDVTDEKSVAETLKKFGETPSALVNCAGIVRFGSLLEQEIKDFKDVIDVNLLGSFIVGCAVAKLMKEKGEGNIVNISSISGGKHPAIHSGAYAAAKAGLVMLSEQMSLEWGKLGIRVNAVSPGFIDAGMSA
;
A
#
# COMPACT_ATOMS: atom_id res chain seq x y z
N MET A 1 -21.20 -1.29 -12.19
CA MET A 1 -19.85 -1.11 -12.80
C MET A 1 -18.96 -2.26 -12.33
N ALA A 2 -18.03 -2.71 -13.16
CA ALA A 2 -17.03 -3.68 -12.74
C ALA A 2 -16.21 -3.08 -11.58
N LYS A 3 -16.00 -3.86 -10.53
CA LYS A 3 -15.19 -3.44 -9.38
C LYS A 3 -13.71 -3.67 -9.70
N SER A 4 -12.86 -2.69 -9.44
CA SER A 4 -11.42 -2.85 -9.60
C SER A 4 -10.66 -2.36 -8.38
N ILE A 5 -9.50 -2.94 -8.14
CA ILE A 5 -8.67 -2.68 -6.95
C ILE A 5 -7.21 -2.63 -7.35
N LEU A 6 -6.47 -1.67 -6.78
CA LEU A 6 -5.01 -1.62 -6.82
C LEU A 6 -4.45 -2.04 -5.47
N ILE A 7 -3.40 -2.85 -5.48
CA ILE A 7 -2.74 -3.35 -4.26
C ILE A 7 -1.24 -3.13 -4.40
N THR A 8 -0.66 -2.28 -3.57
CA THR A 8 0.80 -2.11 -3.48
C THR A 8 1.39 -3.16 -2.55
N GLY A 9 2.64 -3.58 -2.80
CA GLY A 9 3.23 -4.70 -2.07
C GLY A 9 2.52 -6.03 -2.34
N ALA A 10 2.01 -6.19 -3.57
CA ALA A 10 1.18 -7.34 -3.96
C ALA A 10 1.93 -8.67 -3.96
N SER A 11 3.26 -8.66 -3.98
CA SER A 11 4.10 -9.85 -3.86
C SER A 11 4.34 -10.28 -2.40
N GLY A 12 4.02 -9.41 -1.42
CA GLY A 12 4.16 -9.70 0.00
C GLY A 12 3.00 -10.55 0.56
N GLY A 13 3.20 -11.15 1.76
CA GLY A 13 2.23 -12.08 2.34
C GLY A 13 0.81 -11.52 2.46
N ILE A 14 0.63 -10.33 3.02
CA ILE A 14 -0.69 -9.69 3.16
C ILE A 14 -1.22 -9.25 1.78
N GLY A 15 -0.39 -8.63 0.95
CA GLY A 15 -0.81 -8.11 -0.35
C GLY A 15 -1.27 -9.20 -1.30
N SER A 16 -0.54 -10.33 -1.36
CA SER A 16 -0.88 -11.46 -2.21
C SER A 16 -2.20 -12.12 -1.80
N GLU A 17 -2.43 -12.29 -0.51
CA GLU A 17 -3.69 -12.86 -0.01
C GLU A 17 -4.89 -11.94 -0.31
N ILE A 18 -4.72 -10.62 -0.15
CA ILE A 18 -5.76 -9.64 -0.53
C ILE A 18 -6.04 -9.74 -2.04
N ALA A 19 -5.01 -9.88 -2.87
CA ALA A 19 -5.16 -9.99 -4.31
C ALA A 19 -5.96 -11.25 -4.72
N ILE A 20 -5.63 -12.40 -4.12
CA ILE A 20 -6.34 -13.66 -4.33
C ILE A 20 -7.82 -13.50 -3.96
N GLN A 21 -8.11 -13.00 -2.76
CA GLN A 21 -9.49 -12.84 -2.29
C GLN A 21 -10.27 -11.81 -3.12
N ALA A 22 -9.63 -10.71 -3.55
CA ALA A 22 -10.28 -9.73 -4.41
C ALA A 22 -10.65 -10.32 -5.78
N SER A 23 -9.73 -11.07 -6.38
CA SER A 23 -9.99 -11.79 -7.64
C SER A 23 -11.15 -12.77 -7.51
N GLN A 24 -11.18 -13.58 -6.45
CA GLN A 24 -12.29 -14.52 -6.16
C GLN A 24 -13.64 -13.81 -5.99
N LYS A 25 -13.63 -12.54 -5.55
CA LYS A 25 -14.83 -11.69 -5.44
C LYS A 25 -15.17 -10.95 -6.74
N GLY A 26 -14.48 -11.27 -7.83
CA GLY A 26 -14.74 -10.72 -9.16
C GLY A 26 -14.15 -9.31 -9.39
N TYR A 27 -13.21 -8.85 -8.57
CA TYR A 27 -12.49 -7.61 -8.87
C TYR A 27 -11.50 -7.82 -10.01
N LYS A 28 -11.30 -6.79 -10.84
CA LYS A 28 -10.08 -6.64 -11.62
C LYS A 28 -8.98 -6.15 -10.68
N VAL A 29 -7.87 -6.87 -10.60
CA VAL A 29 -6.82 -6.63 -9.61
C VAL A 29 -5.56 -6.09 -10.28
N GLY A 30 -5.13 -4.88 -9.94
CA GLY A 30 -3.80 -4.38 -10.26
C GLY A 30 -2.81 -4.79 -9.17
N LEU A 31 -1.80 -5.57 -9.55
CA LEU A 31 -0.75 -6.05 -8.68
C LEU A 31 0.47 -5.11 -8.79
N LEU A 32 0.72 -4.29 -7.77
CA LEU A 32 1.81 -3.32 -7.75
C LEU A 32 2.93 -3.78 -6.82
N ASP A 33 4.13 -3.92 -7.34
CA ASP A 33 5.35 -4.22 -6.59
C ASP A 33 6.59 -3.83 -7.42
N LEU A 34 7.77 -3.82 -6.80
CA LEU A 34 9.04 -3.58 -7.51
C LEU A 34 9.46 -4.78 -8.36
N ASN A 35 9.23 -6.00 -7.89
CA ASN A 35 9.70 -7.22 -8.53
C ASN A 35 8.76 -7.66 -9.65
N LYS A 36 9.17 -7.35 -10.89
CA LYS A 36 8.40 -7.66 -12.09
C LYS A 36 8.18 -9.16 -12.27
N GLU A 37 9.21 -9.96 -12.08
CA GLU A 37 9.16 -11.41 -12.31
C GLU A 37 8.14 -12.08 -11.38
N VAL A 38 8.14 -11.70 -10.10
CA VAL A 38 7.19 -12.21 -9.11
C VAL A 38 5.75 -11.76 -9.44
N LEU A 39 5.57 -10.51 -9.89
CA LEU A 39 4.25 -10.04 -10.30
C LEU A 39 3.71 -10.79 -11.52
N GLU A 40 4.54 -11.06 -12.52
CA GLU A 40 4.16 -11.84 -13.71
C GLU A 40 3.79 -13.29 -13.35
N GLU A 41 4.49 -13.88 -12.38
CA GLU A 41 4.13 -15.18 -11.83
C GLU A 41 2.77 -15.15 -11.14
N PHE A 42 2.49 -14.14 -10.32
CA PHE A 42 1.19 -13.97 -9.66
C PHE A 42 0.06 -13.68 -10.65
N GLU A 43 0.29 -12.84 -11.65
CA GLU A 43 -0.67 -12.58 -12.72
C GLU A 43 -1.13 -13.88 -13.38
N SER A 44 -0.19 -14.80 -13.61
CA SER A 44 -0.51 -16.11 -14.21
C SER A 44 -1.40 -17.01 -13.34
N LYS A 45 -1.40 -16.80 -12.02
CA LYS A 45 -2.10 -17.61 -11.01
C LYS A 45 -3.37 -16.96 -10.47
N ILE A 46 -3.52 -15.65 -10.61
CA ILE A 46 -4.64 -14.89 -10.06
C ILE A 46 -5.52 -14.41 -11.22
N PRO A 47 -6.71 -15.02 -11.44
CA PRO A 47 -7.60 -14.62 -12.51
C PRO A 47 -7.97 -13.13 -12.42
N ASN A 48 -8.15 -12.49 -13.57
CA ASN A 48 -8.54 -11.09 -13.69
C ASN A 48 -7.59 -10.12 -12.98
N SER A 49 -6.28 -10.44 -12.96
CA SER A 49 -5.23 -9.58 -12.44
C SER A 49 -4.34 -9.02 -13.55
N VAL A 50 -3.59 -7.99 -13.25
CA VAL A 50 -2.62 -7.34 -14.14
C VAL A 50 -1.36 -6.99 -13.34
N ALA A 51 -0.20 -7.43 -13.82
CA ALA A 51 1.10 -7.09 -13.26
C ALA A 51 1.51 -5.66 -13.62
N LEU A 52 1.78 -4.86 -12.62
CA LEU A 52 2.10 -3.44 -12.72
C LEU A 52 3.38 -3.14 -11.91
N PRO A 53 4.57 -3.43 -12.44
CA PRO A 53 5.82 -3.09 -11.78
C PRO A 53 5.86 -1.60 -11.44
N THR A 54 6.00 -1.29 -10.14
CA THR A 54 5.81 0.07 -9.62
C THR A 54 6.74 0.34 -8.45
N ASP A 55 7.51 1.44 -8.54
CA ASP A 55 8.14 2.05 -7.37
C ASP A 55 7.16 3.05 -6.74
N VAL A 56 6.68 2.74 -5.55
CA VAL A 56 5.72 3.60 -4.84
C VAL A 56 6.33 4.92 -4.39
N THR A 57 7.66 5.03 -4.35
CA THR A 57 8.38 6.25 -3.96
C THR A 57 8.62 7.19 -5.13
N ASP A 58 8.36 6.74 -6.37
CA ASP A 58 8.51 7.53 -7.60
C ASP A 58 7.14 7.91 -8.18
N GLU A 59 6.81 9.20 -8.14
CA GLU A 59 5.57 9.75 -8.70
C GLU A 59 5.38 9.43 -10.19
N LYS A 60 6.47 9.35 -10.97
CA LYS A 60 6.40 9.02 -12.41
C LYS A 60 6.03 7.56 -12.60
N SER A 61 6.67 6.66 -11.85
CA SER A 61 6.35 5.23 -11.84
C SER A 61 4.88 5.00 -11.49
N VAL A 62 4.36 5.68 -10.46
CA VAL A 62 2.96 5.60 -10.07
C VAL A 62 2.03 6.12 -11.17
N ALA A 63 2.36 7.25 -11.80
CA ALA A 63 1.54 7.82 -12.89
C ALA A 63 1.48 6.89 -14.11
N GLU A 64 2.60 6.29 -14.50
CA GLU A 64 2.67 5.30 -15.58
C GLU A 64 1.84 4.05 -15.27
N THR A 65 1.91 3.59 -14.02
CA THR A 65 1.10 2.47 -13.53
C THR A 65 -0.40 2.73 -13.65
N LEU A 66 -0.87 3.90 -13.21
CA LEU A 66 -2.29 4.26 -13.32
C LEU A 66 -2.74 4.37 -14.78
N LYS A 67 -1.90 4.93 -15.65
CA LYS A 67 -2.16 4.98 -17.10
C LYS A 67 -2.25 3.58 -17.70
N LYS A 68 -1.36 2.65 -17.29
CA LYS A 68 -1.34 1.26 -17.76
C LYS A 68 -2.55 0.47 -17.25
N PHE A 69 -3.00 0.71 -16.02
CA PHE A 69 -4.21 0.08 -15.48
C PHE A 69 -5.46 0.47 -16.26
N GLY A 70 -5.52 1.71 -16.76
CA GLY A 70 -6.46 2.17 -17.79
C GLY A 70 -7.87 2.50 -17.29
N GLU A 71 -8.10 2.48 -15.98
CA GLU A 71 -9.38 2.85 -15.39
C GLU A 71 -9.23 3.42 -13.97
N THR A 72 -10.25 4.11 -13.47
CA THR A 72 -10.28 4.56 -12.08
C THR A 72 -10.61 3.38 -11.18
N PRO A 73 -9.68 2.96 -10.28
CA PRO A 73 -9.96 1.88 -9.36
C PRO A 73 -11.06 2.26 -8.36
N SER A 74 -11.92 1.30 -8.00
CA SER A 74 -12.93 1.49 -6.95
C SER A 74 -12.34 1.35 -5.54
N ALA A 75 -11.18 0.70 -5.44
CA ALA A 75 -10.44 0.54 -4.19
C ALA A 75 -8.92 0.60 -4.39
N LEU A 76 -8.22 1.05 -3.36
CA LEU A 76 -6.76 0.98 -3.22
C LEU A 76 -6.42 0.35 -1.88
N VAL A 77 -5.45 -0.57 -1.86
CA VAL A 77 -4.80 -1.04 -0.65
C VAL A 77 -3.33 -0.68 -0.70
N ASN A 78 -2.89 0.24 0.15
CA ASN A 78 -1.49 0.55 0.37
C ASN A 78 -0.92 -0.47 1.36
N CYS A 79 -0.25 -1.51 0.82
CA CYS A 79 0.35 -2.60 1.59
C CYS A 79 1.87 -2.68 1.41
N ALA A 80 2.45 -1.94 0.46
CA ALA A 80 3.90 -1.85 0.31
C ALA A 80 4.57 -1.36 1.60
N GLY A 81 5.65 -2.02 1.99
CA GLY A 81 6.38 -1.64 3.18
C GLY A 81 7.65 -2.46 3.36
N ILE A 82 8.60 -1.87 4.02
CA ILE A 82 9.86 -2.49 4.41
C ILE A 82 10.15 -2.25 5.90
N VAL A 83 10.96 -3.11 6.48
CA VAL A 83 11.53 -2.90 7.82
C VAL A 83 13.04 -2.95 7.74
N ARG A 84 13.70 -2.14 8.56
CA ARG A 84 15.14 -2.19 8.82
C ARG A 84 15.30 -2.21 10.34
N PHE A 85 15.79 -3.32 10.85
CA PHE A 85 16.02 -3.46 12.28
C PHE A 85 17.38 -2.88 12.66
N GLY A 86 17.43 -2.15 13.77
CA GLY A 86 18.66 -1.59 14.32
C GLY A 86 18.40 -0.72 15.54
N SER A 87 19.40 -0.58 16.40
CA SER A 87 19.36 0.38 17.50
C SER A 87 19.22 1.80 16.94
N LEU A 88 18.32 2.61 17.49
CA LEU A 88 18.16 4.01 17.06
C LEU A 88 19.44 4.85 17.22
N LEU A 89 20.36 4.45 18.10
CA LEU A 89 21.66 5.12 18.25
C LEU A 89 22.64 4.78 17.12
N GLU A 90 22.44 3.64 16.44
CA GLU A 90 23.37 3.10 15.46
C GLU A 90 22.77 3.00 14.05
N GLN A 91 21.46 3.24 13.94
CA GLN A 91 20.75 3.11 12.65
C GLN A 91 21.26 4.17 11.67
N GLU A 92 21.67 3.76 10.49
CA GLU A 92 22.07 4.68 9.43
C GLU A 92 20.89 5.56 8.99
N ILE A 93 21.18 6.84 8.74
CA ILE A 93 20.16 7.80 8.26
C ILE A 93 19.54 7.32 6.95
N LYS A 94 20.32 6.66 6.10
CA LYS A 94 19.81 6.09 4.85
C LYS A 94 18.72 5.04 5.12
N ASP A 95 18.95 4.10 6.01
CA ASP A 95 17.99 3.04 6.34
C ASP A 95 16.72 3.63 6.96
N PHE A 96 16.87 4.63 7.82
CA PHE A 96 15.73 5.35 8.39
C PHE A 96 14.89 6.01 7.29
N LYS A 97 15.55 6.73 6.36
CA LYS A 97 14.88 7.38 5.23
C LYS A 97 14.19 6.38 4.32
N ASP A 98 14.86 5.31 3.92
CA ASP A 98 14.29 4.27 3.06
C ASP A 98 12.99 3.72 3.66
N VAL A 99 12.95 3.49 4.98
CA VAL A 99 11.74 3.03 5.67
C VAL A 99 10.63 4.08 5.64
N ILE A 100 10.94 5.35 5.91
CA ILE A 100 9.96 6.44 5.84
C ILE A 100 9.44 6.61 4.40
N ASP A 101 10.34 6.60 3.43
CA ASP A 101 10.01 6.82 2.03
C ASP A 101 9.05 5.73 1.50
N VAL A 102 9.31 4.46 1.78
CA VAL A 102 8.42 3.39 1.32
C VAL A 102 7.11 3.34 2.13
N ASN A 103 7.19 3.29 3.47
CA ASN A 103 6.02 2.99 4.29
C ASN A 103 5.06 4.16 4.48
N LEU A 104 5.55 5.40 4.43
CA LEU A 104 4.74 6.60 4.67
C LEU A 104 4.60 7.43 3.40
N LEU A 105 5.71 7.91 2.83
CA LEU A 105 5.67 8.76 1.64
C LEU A 105 5.11 8.01 0.42
N GLY A 106 5.50 6.76 0.20
CA GLY A 106 4.97 5.93 -0.88
C GLY A 106 3.46 5.73 -0.79
N SER A 107 2.95 5.46 0.43
CA SER A 107 1.49 5.39 0.64
C SER A 107 0.79 6.71 0.36
N PHE A 108 1.42 7.84 0.67
CA PHE A 108 0.91 9.18 0.35
C PHE A 108 0.90 9.43 -1.17
N ILE A 109 2.00 9.14 -1.87
CA ILE A 109 2.11 9.34 -3.33
C ILE A 109 1.03 8.55 -4.06
N VAL A 110 0.94 7.24 -3.80
CA VAL A 110 -0.06 6.37 -4.45
C VAL A 110 -1.48 6.79 -4.04
N GLY A 111 -1.69 7.06 -2.75
CA GLY A 111 -2.99 7.51 -2.23
C GLY A 111 -3.48 8.78 -2.90
N CYS A 112 -2.63 9.81 -3.01
CA CYS A 112 -2.96 11.07 -3.69
C CYS A 112 -3.24 10.88 -5.19
N ALA A 113 -2.42 10.09 -5.88
CA ALA A 113 -2.58 9.84 -7.30
C ALA A 113 -3.91 9.14 -7.61
N VAL A 114 -4.27 8.11 -6.81
CA VAL A 114 -5.53 7.38 -6.94
C VAL A 114 -6.73 8.24 -6.50
N ALA A 115 -6.60 9.00 -5.40
CA ALA A 115 -7.67 9.86 -4.92
C ALA A 115 -8.08 10.95 -5.93
N LYS A 116 -7.13 11.47 -6.73
CA LYS A 116 -7.45 12.40 -7.84
C LYS A 116 -8.40 11.77 -8.85
N LEU A 117 -8.20 10.50 -9.21
CA LEU A 117 -9.09 9.78 -10.13
C LEU A 117 -10.45 9.47 -9.46
N MET A 118 -10.43 9.04 -8.18
CA MET A 118 -11.65 8.76 -7.41
C MET A 118 -12.51 10.01 -7.23
N LYS A 119 -11.88 11.17 -7.01
CA LYS A 119 -12.58 12.47 -6.91
C LYS A 119 -13.41 12.76 -8.15
N GLU A 120 -12.84 12.56 -9.35
CA GLU A 120 -13.58 12.78 -10.62
C GLU A 120 -14.79 11.84 -10.74
N LYS A 121 -14.71 10.67 -10.10
CA LYS A 121 -15.79 9.68 -10.07
C LYS A 121 -16.80 9.93 -8.96
N GLY A 122 -16.44 10.72 -7.93
CA GLY A 122 -17.27 10.99 -6.75
C GLY A 122 -17.37 9.82 -5.76
N GLU A 123 -16.56 8.78 -5.91
CA GLU A 123 -16.55 7.61 -5.03
C GLU A 123 -15.19 6.93 -4.99
N GLY A 124 -14.84 6.34 -3.85
CA GLY A 124 -13.62 5.54 -3.73
C GLY A 124 -13.39 5.00 -2.33
N ASN A 125 -12.50 4.00 -2.24
CA ASN A 125 -12.13 3.40 -0.97
C ASN A 125 -10.61 3.19 -0.92
N ILE A 126 -9.98 3.66 0.14
CA ILE A 126 -8.55 3.48 0.37
C ILE A 126 -8.35 2.82 1.72
N VAL A 127 -7.52 1.78 1.75
CA VAL A 127 -7.10 1.11 2.97
C VAL A 127 -5.58 1.16 3.05
N ASN A 128 -5.06 1.74 4.13
CA ASN A 128 -3.65 1.79 4.42
C ASN A 128 -3.29 0.70 5.43
N ILE A 129 -2.34 -0.17 5.10
CA ILE A 129 -1.87 -1.22 6.00
C ILE A 129 -0.78 -0.65 6.91
N SER A 130 -1.17 -0.32 8.12
CA SER A 130 -0.30 0.12 9.20
C SER A 130 0.28 -1.08 9.96
N SER A 131 0.44 -0.98 11.27
CA SER A 131 0.94 -2.02 12.16
C SER A 131 0.56 -1.70 13.60
N ILE A 132 0.45 -2.72 14.45
CA ILE A 132 0.41 -2.50 15.90
C ILE A 132 1.65 -1.76 16.42
N SER A 133 2.80 -1.87 15.71
CA SER A 133 4.02 -1.13 16.04
C SER A 133 3.90 0.38 15.84
N GLY A 134 2.98 0.84 15.00
CA GLY A 134 2.65 2.26 14.83
C GLY A 134 1.70 2.82 15.92
N GLY A 135 1.29 2.00 16.86
CA GLY A 135 0.40 2.36 17.94
C GLY A 135 1.05 2.18 19.32
N LYS A 136 0.45 1.33 20.15
CA LYS A 136 0.84 1.14 21.55
C LYS A 136 1.89 0.03 21.77
N HIS A 137 2.32 -0.67 20.72
CA HIS A 137 3.16 -1.86 20.83
C HIS A 137 4.38 -1.79 19.89
N PRO A 138 5.28 -0.80 20.06
CA PRO A 138 6.49 -0.76 19.24
C PRO A 138 7.40 -1.95 19.56
N ALA A 139 7.98 -2.57 18.52
CA ALA A 139 8.98 -3.59 18.70
C ALA A 139 10.36 -2.95 18.89
N ILE A 140 11.22 -3.59 19.72
CA ILE A 140 12.61 -3.16 19.90
C ILE A 140 13.32 -3.19 18.54
N HIS A 141 14.19 -2.22 18.29
CA HIS A 141 14.99 -2.09 17.07
C HIS A 141 14.19 -1.85 15.78
N SER A 142 12.93 -1.39 15.87
CA SER A 142 12.11 -1.04 14.69
C SER A 142 11.67 0.44 14.68
N GLY A 143 12.50 1.35 15.17
CA GLY A 143 12.12 2.74 15.41
C GLY A 143 11.61 3.48 14.16
N ALA A 144 12.32 3.39 13.03
CA ALA A 144 11.91 3.99 11.77
C ALA A 144 10.55 3.43 11.29
N TYR A 145 10.38 2.10 11.38
CA TYR A 145 9.14 1.42 11.01
C TYR A 145 7.96 1.86 11.89
N ALA A 146 8.16 1.88 13.21
CA ALA A 146 7.14 2.32 14.15
C ALA A 146 6.71 3.77 13.87
N ALA A 147 7.69 4.67 13.65
CA ALA A 147 7.43 6.06 13.29
C ALA A 147 6.64 6.19 11.98
N ALA A 148 7.04 5.45 10.93
CA ALA A 148 6.35 5.45 9.64
C ALA A 148 4.91 4.95 9.76
N LYS A 149 4.69 3.84 10.50
CA LYS A 149 3.36 3.24 10.66
C LYS A 149 2.45 4.07 11.57
N ALA A 150 2.98 4.76 12.59
CA ALA A 150 2.25 5.76 13.37
C ALA A 150 1.85 6.96 12.52
N GLY A 151 2.79 7.48 11.71
CA GLY A 151 2.52 8.54 10.75
C GLY A 151 1.44 8.15 9.73
N LEU A 152 1.45 6.89 9.27
CA LEU A 152 0.47 6.39 8.31
C LEU A 152 -0.96 6.32 8.90
N VAL A 153 -1.11 6.02 10.20
CA VAL A 153 -2.41 6.08 10.87
C VAL A 153 -2.93 7.52 10.88
N MET A 154 -2.12 8.48 11.34
CA MET A 154 -2.51 9.89 11.38
C MET A 154 -2.77 10.45 9.98
N LEU A 155 -1.94 10.08 8.99
CA LEU A 155 -2.15 10.45 7.59
C LEU A 155 -3.49 9.90 7.05
N SER A 156 -3.86 8.69 7.42
CA SER A 156 -5.15 8.09 7.02
C SER A 156 -6.34 8.83 7.61
N GLU A 157 -6.24 9.27 8.85
CA GLU A 157 -7.26 10.12 9.50
C GLU A 157 -7.38 11.47 8.78
N GLN A 158 -6.27 12.13 8.48
CA GLN A 158 -6.24 13.39 7.76
C GLN A 158 -6.83 13.25 6.34
N MET A 159 -6.44 12.22 5.60
CA MET A 159 -7.01 11.90 4.28
C MET A 159 -8.53 11.68 4.37
N SER A 160 -9.00 10.96 5.41
CA SER A 160 -10.42 10.69 5.63
C SER A 160 -11.21 11.99 5.85
N LEU A 161 -10.67 12.91 6.67
CA LEU A 161 -11.28 14.21 6.94
C LEU A 161 -11.36 15.08 5.68
N GLU A 162 -10.30 15.13 4.89
CA GLU A 162 -10.24 15.99 3.69
C GLU A 162 -11.02 15.42 2.52
N TRP A 163 -10.95 14.10 2.30
CA TRP A 163 -11.49 13.44 1.10
C TRP A 163 -12.90 12.87 1.29
N GLY A 164 -13.40 12.78 2.54
CA GLY A 164 -14.75 12.28 2.82
C GLY A 164 -15.83 13.05 2.06
N LYS A 165 -15.73 14.37 1.98
CA LYS A 165 -16.64 15.23 1.21
C LYS A 165 -16.56 15.02 -0.32
N LEU A 166 -15.53 14.33 -0.80
CA LEU A 166 -15.34 13.96 -2.20
C LEU A 166 -15.88 12.55 -2.51
N GLY A 167 -16.54 11.89 -1.54
CA GLY A 167 -17.05 10.54 -1.67
C GLY A 167 -15.97 9.45 -1.48
N ILE A 168 -14.78 9.80 -0.99
CA ILE A 168 -13.66 8.86 -0.79
C ILE A 168 -13.55 8.51 0.68
N ARG A 169 -13.65 7.22 0.99
CA ARG A 169 -13.42 6.69 2.35
C ARG A 169 -11.98 6.24 2.50
N VAL A 170 -11.32 6.65 3.57
CA VAL A 170 -9.95 6.21 3.90
C VAL A 170 -9.95 5.59 5.29
N ASN A 171 -9.34 4.41 5.41
CA ASN A 171 -9.18 3.71 6.67
C ASN A 171 -7.76 3.16 6.80
N ALA A 172 -7.32 2.93 8.03
CA ALA A 172 -6.10 2.19 8.34
C ALA A 172 -6.44 0.87 9.03
N VAL A 173 -5.68 -0.17 8.70
CA VAL A 173 -5.70 -1.46 9.40
C VAL A 173 -4.33 -1.67 10.02
N SER A 174 -4.28 -2.05 11.29
CA SER A 174 -3.05 -2.27 12.05
C SER A 174 -2.90 -3.75 12.41
N PRO A 175 -2.35 -4.59 11.52
CA PRO A 175 -2.12 -5.99 11.81
C PRO A 175 -1.12 -6.20 12.94
N GLY A 176 -1.28 -7.30 13.67
CA GLY A 176 -0.29 -7.83 14.59
C GLY A 176 0.77 -8.67 13.86
N PHE A 177 1.30 -9.67 14.53
CA PHE A 177 2.20 -10.66 13.90
C PHE A 177 1.39 -11.54 12.95
N ILE A 178 1.81 -11.56 11.68
CA ILE A 178 1.25 -12.40 10.64
C ILE A 178 2.37 -13.35 10.20
N ASP A 179 2.10 -14.64 10.22
CA ASP A 179 3.05 -15.68 9.79
C ASP A 179 3.11 -15.73 8.25
N ALA A 180 3.58 -14.64 7.67
CA ALA A 180 3.76 -14.50 6.23
C ALA A 180 4.62 -13.27 5.90
N GLY A 181 5.33 -13.27 4.79
CA GLY A 181 6.07 -12.12 4.27
C GLY A 181 7.22 -11.68 5.17
N MET A 182 7.20 -10.43 5.65
CA MET A 182 8.28 -9.83 6.46
C MET A 182 8.56 -10.56 7.80
N SER A 183 7.65 -11.41 8.26
CA SER A 183 7.75 -12.13 9.55
C SER A 183 8.12 -13.60 9.38
N ALA A 184 8.24 -14.09 8.15
CA ALA A 184 8.54 -15.47 7.82
C ALA A 184 10.05 -15.68 7.64
#